data_fa50a497e6a3bb688275b81562c28425
#
_entry.id   fa50a497e6a3bb688275b81562c28425
#
_cell.length_a   1.000
_cell.length_b   1.000
_cell.length_c   1.000
_cell.angle_alpha   90.00
_cell.angle_beta   90.00
_cell.angle_gamma   90.00
#
_symmetry.space_group_name_H-M   'P 1'
#
loop_
_entity.id
_entity.type
_entity.pdbx_description
1 polymer ?
#
loop_
_entity_poly.entity_id
_entity_poly.type
_entity_poly.pdbx_seq_one_letter_code
_entity_poly.pdbx_strand_id
1 'polypeptide(L)'
;MSPKVTQPVTDDSIVVRQLSHYQFTWVAGEPGADGTWTLQLVLDQGAWEEVLTVEADDAEVLRHLLERSETVTYDVSRRTLMFGTTKVGLRSP
;
A
#
# COMPACT_ATOMS: atom_id res chain seq x y z
N MET A 1 -30.33 3.09 15.23
CA MET A 1 -29.86 3.11 15.21
C MET A 1 -29.08 3.07 14.82
N SER A 2 -28.60 3.33 14.70
CA SER A 2 -27.83 3.29 14.47
C SER A 2 -26.93 3.20 14.55
N PRO A 3 -26.67 2.98 14.73
CA PRO A 3 -25.56 3.05 15.02
C PRO A 3 -24.54 2.81 14.24
N LYS A 4 -24.47 2.66 13.59
CA LYS A 4 -23.65 2.59 13.03
C LYS A 4 -22.88 3.48 12.87
N VAL A 5 -23.12 3.99 12.99
CA VAL A 5 -22.47 5.06 13.05
C VAL A 5 -21.19 4.96 13.63
N THR A 6 -20.97 4.17 14.23
CA THR A 6 -19.78 4.04 14.90
C THR A 6 -18.75 3.37 14.13
N GLN A 7 -18.93 3.21 12.91
CA GLN A 7 -17.94 2.57 12.12
C GLN A 7 -17.29 3.51 11.21
N PRO A 8 -16.83 4.61 11.65
CA PRO A 8 -16.31 5.61 10.76
C PRO A 8 -15.04 5.19 10.07
N VAL A 9 -14.32 4.28 10.68
CA VAL A 9 -13.00 4.02 10.18
C VAL A 9 -12.93 3.05 9.05
N THR A 10 -13.97 2.24 8.88
CA THR A 10 -13.89 1.21 7.86
C THR A 10 -15.03 1.34 6.89
N ASP A 11 -15.08 2.45 6.23
CA ASP A 11 -16.08 2.67 5.21
C ASP A 11 -15.63 1.96 3.95
N ASP A 12 -16.31 0.89 3.61
CA ASP A 12 -15.93 0.08 2.46
C ASP A 12 -16.14 0.79 1.15
N SER A 13 -16.90 1.88 1.15
CA SER A 13 -17.07 2.62 -0.07
C SER A 13 -15.82 3.41 -0.46
N ILE A 14 -14.89 3.57 0.45
CA ILE A 14 -13.66 4.26 0.16
C ILE A 14 -12.69 3.27 -0.44
N VAL A 15 -12.39 3.40 -1.72
CA VAL A 15 -11.51 2.45 -2.38
C VAL A 15 -10.09 2.96 -2.53
N VAL A 16 -9.88 4.26 -2.53
CA VAL A 16 -8.52 4.82 -2.61
C VAL A 16 -8.13 5.24 -1.20
N ARG A 17 -7.11 4.58 -0.66
CA ARG A 17 -6.72 4.79 0.72
C ARG A 17 -5.27 5.21 0.79
N GLN A 18 -4.95 6.01 1.79
CA GLN A 18 -3.60 6.54 1.93
C GLN A 18 -2.71 5.57 2.69
N LEU A 19 -1.51 5.38 2.17
CA LEU A 19 -0.55 4.51 2.82
C LEU A 19 -0.01 5.18 4.07
N SER A 20 -0.08 4.48 5.19
CA SER A 20 0.45 4.96 6.46
C SER A 20 1.78 4.31 6.78
N HIS A 21 1.92 3.05 6.43
CA HIS A 21 3.10 2.29 6.78
C HIS A 21 3.21 1.09 5.85
N TYR A 22 4.43 0.62 5.62
CA TYR A 22 4.62 -0.56 4.80
C TYR A 22 5.78 -1.36 5.36
N GLN A 23 5.79 -2.65 5.02
CA GLN A 23 6.85 -3.53 5.45
C GLN A 23 7.11 -4.58 4.39
N PHE A 24 8.37 -4.73 4.03
CA PHE A 24 8.79 -5.83 3.16
C PHE A 24 9.24 -6.99 4.00
N THR A 25 8.84 -8.19 3.61
CA THR A 25 9.24 -9.40 4.29
C THR A 25 9.66 -10.42 3.24
N TRP A 26 10.79 -11.06 3.47
CA TRP A 26 11.23 -12.13 2.60
C TRP A 26 11.04 -13.44 3.31
N VAL A 27 10.33 -14.35 2.68
CA VAL A 27 10.03 -15.64 3.25
C VAL A 27 10.83 -16.68 2.47
N ALA A 28 11.70 -17.38 3.17
CA ALA A 28 12.52 -18.39 2.53
C ALA A 28 11.64 -19.56 2.10
N GLY A 29 11.93 -20.08 0.94
CA GLY A 29 11.23 -21.27 0.50
C GLY A 29 11.78 -22.50 1.17
N GLU A 30 11.29 -23.65 0.75
CA GLU A 30 11.85 -24.90 1.17
C GLU A 30 13.30 -24.98 0.74
N PRO A 31 14.12 -25.81 1.38
CA PRO A 31 15.50 -25.92 0.95
C PRO A 31 15.57 -26.26 -0.54
N GLY A 32 16.31 -25.44 -1.27
CA GLY A 32 16.43 -25.59 -2.70
C GLY A 32 15.38 -24.86 -3.51
N ALA A 33 14.42 -24.23 -2.89
CA ALA A 33 13.39 -23.47 -3.59
C ALA A 33 13.64 -21.98 -3.40
N ASP A 34 13.03 -21.20 -4.28
CA ASP A 34 13.16 -19.75 -4.20
C ASP A 34 12.35 -19.20 -3.05
N GLY A 35 12.81 -18.09 -2.50
CA GLY A 35 12.03 -17.38 -1.51
C GLY A 35 11.03 -16.46 -2.17
N THR A 36 10.22 -15.84 -1.33
CA THR A 36 9.13 -14.97 -1.79
C THR A 36 9.16 -13.67 -1.02
N TRP A 37 9.01 -12.57 -1.72
CA TRP A 37 8.87 -11.25 -1.10
C TRP A 37 7.41 -10.94 -0.92
N THR A 38 7.07 -10.43 0.26
CA THR A 38 5.73 -9.89 0.49
C THR A 38 5.85 -8.44 0.92
N LEU A 39 4.85 -7.68 0.55
CA LEU A 39 4.76 -6.28 0.90
C LEU A 39 3.45 -6.06 1.63
N GLN A 40 3.55 -5.70 2.89
CA GLN A 40 2.37 -5.40 3.68
C GLN A 40 2.14 -3.90 3.65
N LEU A 41 0.92 -3.53 3.34
CA LEU A 41 0.51 -2.13 3.31
C LEU A 41 -0.48 -1.89 4.44
N VAL A 42 -0.20 -0.89 5.26
CA VAL A 42 -1.12 -0.45 6.29
C VAL A 42 -1.68 0.88 5.82
N LEU A 43 -2.98 0.91 5.64
CA LEU A 43 -3.65 2.04 5.01
C LEU A 43 -4.55 2.76 6.00
N ASP A 44 -4.65 4.07 5.84
CA ASP A 44 -5.54 4.92 6.65
C ASP A 44 -5.34 4.67 8.13
N GLN A 45 -4.09 4.71 8.58
CA GLN A 45 -3.72 4.60 9.99
C GLN A 45 -4.17 3.27 10.60
N GLY A 46 -4.21 2.22 9.80
CA GLY A 46 -4.56 0.91 10.30
C GLY A 46 -5.99 0.48 10.04
N ALA A 47 -6.77 1.33 9.36
CA ALA A 47 -8.14 0.96 9.05
C ALA A 47 -8.24 -0.18 8.04
N TRP A 48 -7.18 -0.38 7.26
CA TRP A 48 -7.19 -1.40 6.22
C TRP A 48 -5.77 -1.90 6.03
N GLU A 49 -5.63 -3.18 5.73
CA GLU A 49 -4.32 -3.77 5.45
C GLU A 49 -4.40 -4.62 4.21
N GLU A 50 -3.32 -4.61 3.45
CA GLU A 50 -3.18 -5.44 2.28
C GLU A 50 -1.83 -6.12 2.33
N VAL A 51 -1.79 -7.35 1.83
CA VAL A 51 -0.53 -8.08 1.73
C VAL A 51 -0.39 -8.50 0.28
N LEU A 52 0.70 -8.09 -0.32
CA LEU A 52 0.96 -8.35 -1.73
C LEU A 52 2.19 -9.24 -1.84
N THR A 53 2.14 -10.18 -2.77
CA THR A 53 3.32 -10.96 -3.13
C THR A 53 4.00 -10.27 -4.30
N VAL A 54 5.29 -10.04 -4.19
CA VAL A 54 6.01 -9.31 -5.23
C VAL A 54 7.24 -10.10 -5.63
N GLU A 55 7.66 -9.89 -6.88
CA GLU A 55 8.88 -10.48 -7.38
C GLU A 55 10.07 -9.68 -6.86
N ALA A 56 11.22 -10.33 -6.83
CA ALA A 56 12.41 -9.70 -6.27
C ALA A 56 12.74 -8.38 -6.96
N ASP A 57 12.68 -8.38 -8.29
CA ASP A 57 13.00 -7.16 -9.03
C ASP A 57 12.00 -6.05 -8.73
N ASP A 58 10.74 -6.42 -8.61
CA ASP A 58 9.70 -5.44 -8.30
C ASP A 58 9.84 -4.93 -6.88
N ALA A 59 10.26 -5.79 -5.97
CA ALA A 59 10.42 -5.38 -4.58
C ALA A 59 11.44 -4.27 -4.45
N GLU A 60 12.53 -4.36 -5.20
CA GLU A 60 13.56 -3.32 -5.13
C GLU A 60 13.04 -2.01 -5.70
N VAL A 61 12.35 -2.07 -6.83
CA VAL A 61 11.79 -0.87 -7.45
C VAL A 61 10.74 -0.25 -6.52
N LEU A 62 9.87 -1.07 -5.96
CA LEU A 62 8.82 -0.58 -5.09
C LEU A 62 9.39 0.06 -3.83
N ARG A 63 10.41 -0.55 -3.24
CA ARG A 63 11.03 0.02 -2.06
C ARG A 63 11.57 1.40 -2.36
N HIS A 64 12.22 1.54 -3.49
CA HIS A 64 12.79 2.81 -3.90
C HIS A 64 11.71 3.88 -4.07
N LEU A 65 10.62 3.50 -4.75
CA LEU A 65 9.53 4.44 -4.97
C LEU A 65 8.84 4.81 -3.67
N LEU A 66 8.66 3.85 -2.78
CA LEU A 66 8.01 4.13 -1.50
C LEU A 66 8.84 5.04 -0.64
N GLU A 67 10.17 4.89 -0.69
CA GLU A 67 11.04 5.74 0.11
C GLU A 67 11.09 7.16 -0.41
N ARG A 68 10.89 7.35 -1.70
CA ARG A 68 11.05 8.67 -2.31
C ARG A 68 9.76 9.42 -2.47
N SER A 69 8.62 8.76 -2.35
CA SER A 69 7.35 9.41 -2.60
C SER A 69 6.81 10.03 -1.33
N GLU A 70 6.31 11.25 -1.44
CA GLU A 70 5.74 11.92 -0.29
C GLU A 70 4.35 11.43 0.00
N THR A 71 3.62 11.03 -1.02
CA THR A 71 2.26 10.58 -0.88
C THR A 71 2.09 9.30 -1.67
N VAL A 72 1.62 8.26 -0.99
CA VAL A 72 1.36 7.00 -1.64
C VAL A 72 -0.05 6.58 -1.28
N THR A 73 -0.82 6.22 -2.29
CA THR A 73 -2.18 5.74 -2.09
C THR A 73 -2.32 4.38 -2.75
N TYR A 74 -3.34 3.66 -2.32
CA TYR A 74 -3.59 2.33 -2.83
C TYR A 74 -5.07 2.19 -3.13
N ASP A 75 -5.39 1.76 -4.35
CA ASP A 75 -6.76 1.51 -4.76
C ASP A 75 -7.05 0.05 -4.44
N VAL A 76 -7.88 -0.20 -3.43
CA VAL A 76 -8.09 -1.56 -2.98
C VAL A 76 -8.91 -2.37 -3.98
N SER A 77 -9.73 -1.73 -4.78
CA SER A 77 -10.53 -2.45 -5.75
C SER A 77 -9.73 -2.84 -6.98
N ARG A 78 -8.76 -2.02 -7.37
CA ARG A 78 -7.92 -2.31 -8.52
C ARG A 78 -6.58 -2.89 -8.13
N ARG A 79 -6.30 -2.98 -6.84
CA ARG A 79 -5.03 -3.47 -6.31
C ARG A 79 -3.86 -2.70 -6.91
N THR A 80 -3.96 -1.38 -6.90
CA THR A 80 -3.03 -0.51 -7.60
C THR A 80 -2.41 0.49 -6.64
N LEU A 81 -1.08 0.50 -6.58
CA LEU A 81 -0.33 1.50 -5.83
C LEU A 81 -0.11 2.73 -6.70
N MET A 82 -0.33 3.89 -6.12
CA MET A 82 -0.16 5.13 -6.83
C MET A 82 0.81 6.00 -6.04
N PHE A 83 1.88 6.41 -6.71
CA PHE A 83 2.92 7.21 -6.09
C PHE A 83 2.68 8.64 -6.47
N GLY A 84 2.12 9.39 -5.55
CA GLY A 84 1.71 10.74 -5.82
C GLY A 84 2.88 11.69 -5.93
N THR A 85 2.73 12.64 -6.84
CA THR A 85 3.58 13.79 -6.85
C THR A 85 2.67 14.93 -6.52
N THR A 86 3.19 15.81 -5.83
CA THR A 86 2.38 16.94 -5.54
C THR A 86 2.16 17.69 -6.80
N LYS A 87 1.55 17.92 -7.10
CA LYS A 87 1.37 18.68 -8.05
C LYS A 87 1.97 19.70 -8.42
N VAL A 88 2.40 19.44 -8.34
CA VAL A 88 2.64 19.91 -8.61
C VAL A 88 2.56 20.58 -9.29
N GLY A 89 2.59 20.43 -9.13
CA GLY A 89 2.31 20.76 -9.60
C GLY A 89 1.92 21.38 -10.15
N LEU A 90 1.63 21.39 -10.04
CA LEU A 90 1.06 21.75 -10.46
C LEU A 90 1.15 22.84 -10.76
N ARG A 91 1.68 22.91 -10.67
CA ARG A 91 1.86 23.69 -10.84
C ARG A 91 1.78 24.51 -11.43
N SER A 92 1.64 24.56 -11.40
CA SER A 92 1.50 25.16 -11.95
C SER A 92 1.51 25.94 -12.22
N PRO A 93 1.41 26.39 -12.33
CA PRO A 93 1.32 27.15 -12.58
C PRO A 93 1.28 27.71 -12.72
#